data_9355960bf2d1d147203b67b5bd1d767f
#
_entry.id   9355960bf2d1d147203b67b5bd1d767f
#
_cell.length_a   1.000
_cell.length_b   1.000
_cell.length_c   1.000
_cell.angle_alpha   90.00
_cell.angle_beta   90.00
_cell.angle_gamma   90.00
#
_symmetry.space_group_name_H-M   'P 1'
#
loop_
_entity.id
_entity.type
_entity.pdbx_description
1 polymer ?
#
loop_
_entity_poly.entity_id
_entity_poly.type
_entity_poly.pdbx_seq_one_letter_code
_entity_poly.pdbx_strand_id
1 'polypeptide(L)'
;MTIELINTIKAIDYLESIAILEERVKDVLLGNKSELLWIVEYNEDIYTAGIRSKSNELLNKDINLVNTNRGGKITYHGPGQKVVYFVLNLNKRGKDIRKLVKSIESCIINILDEYKIKSETDRKNVGIWVKEKNKTKKIAAIGIKVKKWIAYHGFSLNISNDIKKYNNIIPCGLDNKKITNLKKLGVKNYNNINEIIIKNFLNTFP
;
A
#
# COMPACT_ATOMS: atom_id res chain seq x y z
N MET A 1 -21.71 2.88 6.78
CA MET A 1 -20.95 4.11 6.42
C MET A 1 -20.71 4.11 4.92
N THR A 2 -20.71 5.27 4.25
CA THR A 2 -20.49 5.28 2.80
C THR A 2 -19.02 5.51 2.52
N ILE A 3 -18.40 4.62 1.73
CA ILE A 3 -17.04 4.77 1.22
C ILE A 3 -17.16 5.13 -0.27
N GLU A 4 -16.63 6.30 -0.64
CA GLU A 4 -16.52 6.69 -2.05
C GLU A 4 -15.39 5.90 -2.70
N LEU A 5 -15.65 5.40 -3.91
CA LEU A 5 -14.68 4.63 -4.68
C LEU A 5 -14.11 5.46 -5.81
N ILE A 6 -12.80 5.58 -5.87
CA ILE A 6 -12.09 6.17 -7.01
C ILE A 6 -11.16 5.11 -7.60
N ASN A 7 -11.31 4.86 -8.89
CA ASN A 7 -10.43 4.00 -9.66
C ASN A 7 -9.79 4.84 -10.76
N THR A 8 -8.53 5.24 -10.54
CA THR A 8 -7.84 6.13 -11.48
C THR A 8 -7.31 5.32 -12.66
N ILE A 9 -7.85 5.58 -13.84
CA ILE A 9 -7.44 4.96 -15.11
C ILE A 9 -6.29 5.76 -15.77
N LYS A 10 -6.22 7.08 -15.50
CA LYS A 10 -5.18 7.97 -16.05
C LYS A 10 -3.98 8.05 -15.12
N ALA A 11 -2.80 8.31 -15.68
CA ALA A 11 -1.62 8.63 -14.91
C ALA A 11 -1.89 9.82 -13.98
N ILE A 12 -1.46 9.72 -12.74
CA ILE A 12 -1.50 10.81 -11.76
C ILE A 12 -0.10 11.00 -11.19
N ASP A 13 0.28 12.25 -10.95
CA ASP A 13 1.51 12.58 -10.23
C ASP A 13 1.42 12.15 -8.76
N TYR A 14 2.56 11.75 -8.20
CA TYR A 14 2.59 11.29 -6.81
C TYR A 14 2.26 12.42 -5.83
N LEU A 15 2.82 13.61 -6.01
CA LEU A 15 2.58 14.74 -5.10
C LEU A 15 1.14 15.23 -5.21
N GLU A 16 0.57 15.23 -6.42
CA GLU A 16 -0.85 15.50 -6.65
C GLU A 16 -1.72 14.50 -5.90
N SER A 17 -1.41 13.20 -5.97
CA SER A 17 -2.17 12.17 -5.23
C SER A 17 -2.14 12.39 -3.71
N ILE A 18 -0.99 12.81 -3.17
CA ILE A 18 -0.88 13.12 -1.74
C ILE A 18 -1.66 14.37 -1.36
N ALA A 19 -1.66 15.41 -2.19
CA ALA A 19 -2.45 16.63 -1.95
C ALA A 19 -3.96 16.31 -1.91
N ILE A 20 -4.46 15.51 -2.85
CA ILE A 20 -5.86 15.04 -2.88
C ILE A 20 -6.21 14.25 -1.61
N LEU A 21 -5.32 13.36 -1.15
CA LEU A 21 -5.53 12.61 0.09
C LEU A 21 -5.60 13.52 1.31
N GLU A 22 -4.71 14.49 1.41
CA GLU A 22 -4.68 15.41 2.56
C GLU A 22 -5.90 16.34 2.60
N GLU A 23 -6.40 16.74 1.45
CA GLU A 23 -7.67 17.47 1.33
C GLU A 23 -8.83 16.59 1.78
N ARG A 24 -8.91 15.34 1.28
CA ARG A 24 -9.93 14.38 1.70
C ARG A 24 -9.92 14.14 3.22
N VAL A 25 -8.76 14.08 3.85
CA VAL A 25 -8.63 13.94 5.31
C VAL A 25 -9.31 15.11 6.04
N LYS A 26 -9.15 16.35 5.54
CA LYS A 26 -9.81 17.54 6.11
C LYS A 26 -11.32 17.44 5.94
N ASP A 27 -11.78 17.08 4.75
CA ASP A 27 -13.21 16.98 4.44
C ASP A 27 -13.91 15.89 5.28
N VAL A 28 -13.28 14.71 5.41
CA VAL A 28 -13.83 13.62 6.25
C VAL A 28 -13.84 14.01 7.73
N LEU A 29 -12.82 14.74 8.19
CA LEU A 29 -12.76 15.22 9.57
C LEU A 29 -13.90 16.22 9.89
N LEU A 30 -14.21 17.10 8.92
CA LEU A 30 -15.27 18.08 9.03
C LEU A 30 -16.67 17.52 8.73
N GLY A 31 -16.75 16.32 8.20
CA GLY A 31 -18.02 15.69 7.79
C GLY A 31 -18.53 16.16 6.42
N ASN A 32 -17.71 16.87 5.64
CA ASN A 32 -18.07 17.42 4.33
C ASN A 32 -18.09 16.36 3.24
N LYS A 33 -17.27 15.30 3.37
CA LYS A 33 -17.19 14.18 2.41
C LYS A 33 -17.18 12.83 3.10
N SER A 34 -17.55 11.80 2.33
CA SER A 34 -17.47 10.39 2.73
C SER A 34 -16.03 9.92 2.88
N GLU A 35 -15.86 8.78 3.58
CA GLU A 35 -14.63 8.01 3.56
C GLU A 35 -14.24 7.67 2.11
N LEU A 36 -12.98 7.31 1.86
CA LEU A 36 -12.44 7.10 0.52
C LEU A 36 -11.74 5.74 0.43
N LEU A 37 -11.95 5.04 -0.67
CA LEU A 37 -11.06 4.03 -1.23
C LEU A 37 -10.63 4.48 -2.62
N TRP A 38 -9.31 4.56 -2.86
CA TRP A 38 -8.75 5.04 -4.11
C TRP A 38 -7.62 4.13 -4.58
N ILE A 39 -7.78 3.54 -5.76
CA ILE A 39 -6.80 2.65 -6.38
C ILE A 39 -6.05 3.41 -7.46
N VAL A 40 -4.71 3.42 -7.36
CA VAL A 40 -3.79 4.12 -8.26
C VAL A 40 -2.74 3.15 -8.77
N GLU A 41 -2.30 3.35 -10.00
CA GLU A 41 -1.08 2.79 -10.56
C GLU A 41 -0.25 3.92 -11.15
N TYR A 42 1.01 4.03 -10.74
CA TYR A 42 1.91 5.06 -11.25
C TYR A 42 2.61 4.58 -12.52
N ASN A 43 2.72 5.46 -13.51
CA ASN A 43 3.37 5.15 -14.79
C ASN A 43 4.89 5.31 -14.74
N GLU A 44 5.42 5.96 -13.69
CA GLU A 44 6.84 6.23 -13.52
C GLU A 44 7.38 5.59 -12.22
N ASP A 45 8.68 5.38 -12.20
CA ASP A 45 9.39 4.89 -11.02
C ASP A 45 9.48 5.98 -9.97
N ILE A 46 8.91 5.75 -8.80
CA ILE A 46 8.87 6.71 -7.68
C ILE A 46 9.44 6.05 -6.43
N TYR A 47 10.41 6.71 -5.83
CA TYR A 47 10.96 6.30 -4.54
C TYR A 47 10.52 7.26 -3.46
N THR A 48 9.94 6.72 -2.39
CA THR A 48 9.38 7.56 -1.31
C THR A 48 10.00 7.21 0.04
N ALA A 49 10.32 8.24 0.82
CA ALA A 49 10.81 8.11 2.19
C ALA A 49 9.68 8.35 3.18
N GLY A 50 9.33 7.35 3.98
CA GLY A 50 8.40 7.51 5.10
C GLY A 50 9.09 8.07 6.33
N ILE A 51 8.32 8.41 7.37
CA ILE A 51 8.81 9.08 8.59
C ILE A 51 9.87 8.32 9.40
N ARG A 52 10.05 7.02 9.13
CA ARG A 52 11.07 6.17 9.78
C ARG A 52 12.23 5.79 8.86
N SER A 53 12.34 6.44 7.69
CA SER A 53 13.44 6.19 6.77
C SER A 53 14.76 6.73 7.31
N LYS A 54 15.85 6.08 6.92
CA LYS A 54 17.23 6.49 7.23
C LYS A 54 17.98 6.72 5.93
N SER A 55 18.91 7.67 5.92
CA SER A 55 19.70 8.03 4.72
C SER A 55 20.50 6.85 4.14
N ASN A 56 20.97 5.95 4.99
CA ASN A 56 21.71 4.75 4.56
C ASN A 56 20.81 3.66 3.92
N GLU A 57 19.50 3.84 3.88
CA GLU A 57 18.57 2.93 3.19
C GLU A 57 18.43 3.26 1.68
N LEU A 58 18.95 4.39 1.21
CA LEU A 58 19.07 4.73 -0.21
C LEU A 58 20.43 4.29 -0.71
N LEU A 59 20.48 3.27 -1.54
CA LEU A 59 21.71 2.68 -2.07
C LEU A 59 22.19 3.40 -3.32
N ASN A 60 21.30 3.79 -4.21
CA ASN A 60 21.59 4.58 -5.40
C ASN A 60 21.26 6.06 -5.11
N LYS A 61 22.30 6.90 -5.04
CA LYS A 61 22.18 8.32 -4.72
C LYS A 61 21.67 9.19 -5.87
N ASP A 62 21.65 8.67 -7.10
CA ASP A 62 21.17 9.39 -8.28
C ASP A 62 19.62 9.39 -8.36
N ILE A 63 18.96 8.68 -7.45
CA ILE A 63 17.51 8.61 -7.42
C ILE A 63 16.92 9.82 -6.69
N ASN A 64 15.95 10.46 -7.34
CA ASN A 64 15.13 11.47 -6.67
C ASN A 64 14.20 10.79 -5.64
N LEU A 65 14.44 11.09 -4.36
CA LEU A 65 13.70 10.53 -3.24
C LEU A 65 12.64 11.52 -2.74
N VAL A 66 11.37 11.16 -2.87
CA VAL A 66 10.26 12.00 -2.40
C VAL A 66 10.02 11.77 -0.91
N ASN A 67 10.21 12.80 -0.10
CA ASN A 67 9.89 12.75 1.33
C ASN A 67 8.37 12.80 1.55
N THR A 68 7.88 11.90 2.40
CA THR A 68 6.44 11.78 2.67
C THR A 68 6.17 11.66 4.15
N ASN A 69 4.92 11.92 4.52
CA ASN A 69 4.47 11.83 5.91
C ASN A 69 3.84 10.47 6.27
N ARG A 70 3.84 9.47 5.35
CA ARG A 70 3.34 8.12 5.65
C ARG A 70 4.22 7.40 6.67
N GLY A 71 3.66 6.41 7.32
CA GLY A 71 4.43 5.48 8.14
C GLY A 71 5.41 4.64 7.29
N GLY A 72 6.38 4.03 7.97
CA GLY A 72 7.35 3.14 7.33
C GLY A 72 8.64 3.84 6.88
N LYS A 73 9.42 3.11 6.08
CA LYS A 73 10.75 3.46 5.59
C LYS A 73 10.72 3.78 4.09
N ILE A 74 11.90 3.74 3.42
CA ILE A 74 11.97 3.92 1.97
C ILE A 74 11.23 2.76 1.28
N THR A 75 10.49 3.08 0.22
CA THR A 75 9.87 2.12 -0.68
C THR A 75 9.85 2.62 -2.11
N TYR A 76 9.48 1.74 -3.04
CA TYR A 76 9.32 1.99 -4.46
C TYR A 76 7.85 1.87 -4.84
N HIS A 77 7.42 2.72 -5.77
CA HIS A 77 6.16 2.64 -6.50
C HIS A 77 6.44 2.77 -8.00
N GLY A 78 5.62 2.13 -8.84
CA GLY A 78 5.77 2.22 -10.28
C GLY A 78 4.86 1.29 -11.06
N PRO A 79 5.02 1.20 -12.40
CA PRO A 79 4.18 0.41 -13.28
C PRO A 79 4.07 -1.04 -12.83
N GLY A 80 2.84 -1.57 -12.88
CA GLY A 80 2.54 -2.94 -12.45
C GLY A 80 2.42 -3.12 -10.93
N GLN A 81 2.36 -2.03 -10.15
CA GLN A 81 2.08 -2.08 -8.71
C GLN A 81 0.76 -1.34 -8.42
N LYS A 82 -0.17 -1.97 -7.72
CA LYS A 82 -1.36 -1.27 -7.23
C LYS A 82 -1.07 -0.59 -5.89
N VAL A 83 -1.30 0.71 -5.85
CA VAL A 83 -1.28 1.51 -4.63
C VAL A 83 -2.73 1.79 -4.24
N VAL A 84 -3.09 1.31 -3.06
CA VAL A 84 -4.46 1.40 -2.55
C VAL A 84 -4.46 2.41 -1.42
N TYR A 85 -4.94 3.59 -1.73
CA TYR A 85 -5.15 4.65 -0.77
C TYR A 85 -6.55 4.55 -0.15
N PHE A 86 -6.65 4.95 1.08
CA PHE A 86 -7.93 5.12 1.76
C PHE A 86 -7.91 6.32 2.72
N VAL A 87 -9.11 6.81 3.04
CA VAL A 87 -9.33 7.75 4.15
C VAL A 87 -10.48 7.21 4.98
N LEU A 88 -10.18 6.76 6.20
CA LEU A 88 -11.12 6.12 7.12
C LEU A 88 -11.23 6.89 8.45
N ASN A 89 -12.45 7.10 8.91
CA ASN A 89 -12.72 7.79 10.16
C ASN A 89 -12.76 6.82 11.35
N LEU A 90 -11.66 6.69 12.06
CA LEU A 90 -11.56 5.81 13.22
C LEU A 90 -12.39 6.26 14.43
N ASN A 91 -12.86 7.51 14.48
CA ASN A 91 -13.83 7.93 15.50
C ASN A 91 -15.11 7.10 15.43
N LYS A 92 -15.50 6.68 14.21
CA LYS A 92 -16.68 5.84 13.96
C LYS A 92 -16.36 4.34 14.01
N ARG A 93 -15.09 3.95 14.20
CA ARG A 93 -14.58 2.56 14.09
C ARG A 93 -13.85 2.09 15.35
N GLY A 94 -14.03 2.80 16.50
CA GLY A 94 -13.51 2.38 17.82
C GLY A 94 -12.10 2.85 18.17
N LYS A 95 -11.50 3.78 17.40
CA LYS A 95 -10.19 4.42 17.70
C LYS A 95 -9.04 3.44 18.00
N ASP A 96 -8.97 2.32 17.27
CA ASP A 96 -7.96 1.29 17.48
C ASP A 96 -7.09 1.13 16.23
N ILE A 97 -5.84 1.64 16.32
CA ILE A 97 -4.87 1.57 15.22
C ILE A 97 -4.37 0.14 15.01
N ARG A 98 -4.25 -0.67 16.07
CA ARG A 98 -3.79 -2.06 15.96
C ARG A 98 -4.85 -2.91 15.25
N LYS A 99 -6.11 -2.71 15.59
CA LYS A 99 -7.24 -3.35 14.90
C LYS A 99 -7.27 -2.94 13.43
N LEU A 100 -7.08 -1.63 13.12
CA LEU A 100 -7.00 -1.15 11.74
C LEU A 100 -5.90 -1.88 10.94
N VAL A 101 -4.67 -1.96 11.48
CA VAL A 101 -3.56 -2.65 10.80
C VAL A 101 -3.90 -4.11 10.56
N LYS A 102 -4.42 -4.85 11.55
CA LYS A 102 -4.86 -6.23 11.39
C LYS A 102 -5.96 -6.38 10.32
N SER A 103 -6.92 -5.46 10.28
CA SER A 103 -7.96 -5.46 9.26
C SER A 103 -7.40 -5.25 7.86
N ILE A 104 -6.43 -4.35 7.68
CA ILE A 104 -5.74 -4.14 6.40
C ILE A 104 -4.95 -5.40 6.00
N GLU A 105 -4.23 -6.01 6.95
CA GLU A 105 -3.50 -7.26 6.72
C GLU A 105 -4.44 -8.37 6.27
N SER A 106 -5.56 -8.57 6.96
CA SER A 106 -6.58 -9.55 6.58
C SER A 106 -7.19 -9.27 5.20
N CYS A 107 -7.48 -8.00 4.89
CA CYS A 107 -7.96 -7.59 3.58
C CYS A 107 -6.98 -8.01 2.47
N ILE A 108 -5.69 -7.76 2.63
CA ILE A 108 -4.68 -8.11 1.63
C ILE A 108 -4.52 -9.63 1.52
N ILE A 109 -4.58 -10.36 2.63
CA ILE A 109 -4.55 -11.83 2.62
C ILE A 109 -5.74 -12.37 1.83
N ASN A 110 -6.96 -11.87 2.07
CA ASN A 110 -8.15 -12.29 1.33
C ASN A 110 -8.05 -11.98 -0.17
N ILE A 111 -7.44 -10.83 -0.55
CA ILE A 111 -7.15 -10.51 -1.96
C ILE A 111 -6.22 -11.56 -2.58
N LEU A 112 -5.18 -11.98 -1.87
CA LEU A 112 -4.22 -12.98 -2.34
C LEU A 112 -4.81 -14.39 -2.41
N ASP A 113 -5.73 -14.72 -1.50
CA ASP A 113 -6.44 -16.01 -1.48
C ASP A 113 -7.33 -16.19 -2.73
N GLU A 114 -7.89 -15.13 -3.31
CA GLU A 114 -8.62 -15.18 -4.60
C GLU A 114 -7.71 -15.68 -5.75
N TYR A 115 -6.39 -15.48 -5.62
CA TYR A 115 -5.37 -16.01 -6.53
C TYR A 115 -4.74 -17.32 -6.05
N LYS A 116 -5.28 -17.93 -4.99
CA LYS A 116 -4.76 -19.15 -4.36
C LYS A 116 -3.31 -19.00 -3.85
N ILE A 117 -2.92 -17.80 -3.48
CA ILE A 117 -1.61 -17.47 -2.91
C ILE A 117 -1.71 -17.48 -1.39
N LYS A 118 -1.13 -18.49 -0.75
CA LYS A 118 -1.01 -18.53 0.71
C LYS A 118 -0.06 -17.45 1.18
N SER A 119 -0.54 -16.58 2.07
CA SER A 119 0.20 -15.45 2.58
C SER A 119 0.05 -15.31 4.09
N GLU A 120 0.97 -14.60 4.72
CA GLU A 120 1.03 -14.45 6.17
C GLU A 120 1.52 -13.05 6.57
N THR A 121 1.25 -12.67 7.81
CA THR A 121 1.78 -11.47 8.44
C THR A 121 3.10 -11.76 9.15
N ASP A 122 3.95 -10.74 9.32
CA ASP A 122 5.15 -10.82 10.17
C ASP A 122 5.06 -9.74 11.26
N ARG A 123 5.10 -10.15 12.52
CA ARG A 123 5.00 -9.26 13.69
C ARG A 123 6.12 -8.22 13.77
N LYS A 124 7.31 -8.54 13.22
CA LYS A 124 8.50 -7.66 13.25
C LYS A 124 8.56 -6.75 12.02
N ASN A 125 8.03 -7.21 10.89
CA ASN A 125 8.16 -6.56 9.59
C ASN A 125 6.78 -6.36 8.95
N VAL A 126 6.11 -5.28 9.29
CA VAL A 126 4.75 -4.96 8.81
C VAL A 126 4.65 -5.09 7.29
N GLY A 127 3.59 -5.75 6.83
CA GLY A 127 3.31 -6.08 5.43
C GLY A 127 2.92 -7.54 5.26
N ILE A 128 2.66 -7.96 4.02
CA ILE A 128 2.22 -9.32 3.73
C ILE A 128 3.31 -10.09 3.02
N TRP A 129 3.49 -11.33 3.47
CA TRP A 129 4.58 -12.21 3.11
C TRP A 129 4.08 -13.50 2.49
N VAL A 130 4.84 -14.04 1.56
CA VAL A 130 4.56 -15.30 0.87
C VAL A 130 5.82 -16.16 0.81
N LYS A 131 5.63 -17.48 0.71
CA LYS A 131 6.74 -18.42 0.45
C LYS A 131 6.92 -18.57 -1.06
N GLU A 132 8.14 -18.27 -1.56
CA GLU A 132 8.56 -18.49 -2.93
C GLU A 132 9.84 -19.31 -2.92
N LYS A 133 9.80 -20.54 -3.45
CA LYS A 133 10.97 -21.48 -3.47
C LYS A 133 11.67 -21.56 -2.10
N ASN A 134 10.91 -21.84 -1.05
CA ASN A 134 11.36 -21.93 0.35
C ASN A 134 11.96 -20.65 0.96
N LYS A 135 11.80 -19.50 0.31
CA LYS A 135 12.20 -18.20 0.85
C LYS A 135 10.97 -17.35 1.13
N THR A 136 10.94 -16.72 2.30
CA THR A 136 9.87 -15.77 2.65
C THR A 136 10.14 -14.43 1.97
N LYS A 137 9.16 -13.92 1.21
CA LYS A 137 9.25 -12.68 0.45
C LYS A 137 8.04 -11.80 0.67
N LYS A 138 8.26 -10.49 0.72
CA LYS A 138 7.19 -9.50 0.85
C LYS A 138 6.52 -9.26 -0.50
N ILE A 139 5.19 -9.33 -0.53
CA ILE A 139 4.38 -9.05 -1.71
C ILE A 139 3.60 -7.74 -1.57
N ALA A 140 3.28 -7.34 -0.34
CA ALA A 140 2.57 -6.09 -0.08
C ALA A 140 3.22 -5.32 1.08
N ALA A 141 3.28 -4.01 0.96
CA ALA A 141 3.74 -3.09 1.99
C ALA A 141 2.58 -2.25 2.52
N ILE A 142 2.60 -1.94 3.82
CA ILE A 142 1.58 -1.11 4.49
C ILE A 142 2.26 0.12 5.07
N GLY A 143 1.72 1.30 4.77
CA GLY A 143 2.24 2.57 5.26
C GLY A 143 1.11 3.55 5.52
N ILE A 144 0.60 3.59 6.74
CA ILE A 144 -0.52 4.45 7.15
C ILE A 144 -0.07 5.62 8.02
N LYS A 145 -0.88 6.66 8.02
CA LYS A 145 -0.82 7.76 8.99
C LYS A 145 -2.18 7.99 9.61
N VAL A 146 -2.19 8.43 10.85
CA VAL A 146 -3.43 8.80 11.57
C VAL A 146 -3.31 10.24 12.05
N LYS A 147 -4.30 11.08 11.70
CA LYS A 147 -4.41 12.47 12.14
C LYS A 147 -5.82 12.71 12.69
N LYS A 148 -5.91 13.07 13.96
CA LYS A 148 -7.21 13.27 14.64
C LYS A 148 -8.19 12.10 14.45
N TRP A 149 -7.66 10.87 14.51
CA TRP A 149 -8.38 9.62 14.28
C TRP A 149 -8.93 9.44 12.87
N ILE A 150 -8.45 10.21 11.89
CA ILE A 150 -8.62 9.90 10.47
C ILE A 150 -7.36 9.16 10.00
N ALA A 151 -7.53 7.93 9.58
CA ALA A 151 -6.45 7.11 9.02
C ALA A 151 -6.39 7.30 7.50
N TYR A 152 -5.19 7.45 6.93
CA TYR A 152 -5.00 7.66 5.50
C TYR A 152 -3.64 7.15 5.01
N HIS A 153 -3.34 7.33 3.74
CA HIS A 153 -2.44 6.53 2.92
C HIS A 153 -3.01 5.13 2.72
N GLY A 154 -2.22 4.04 2.92
CA GLY A 154 -2.77 2.72 2.67
C GLY A 154 -1.72 1.63 2.51
N PHE A 155 -1.84 0.85 1.44
CA PHE A 155 -0.91 -0.24 1.13
C PHE A 155 -0.57 -0.29 -0.35
N SER A 156 0.54 -0.94 -0.68
CA SER A 156 0.89 -1.29 -2.05
C SER A 156 0.95 -2.80 -2.22
N LEU A 157 0.45 -3.29 -3.36
CA LEU A 157 0.45 -4.70 -3.74
C LEU A 157 1.23 -4.85 -5.05
N ASN A 158 2.27 -5.67 -5.03
CA ASN A 158 3.09 -5.95 -6.18
C ASN A 158 2.37 -6.95 -7.11
N ILE A 159 2.02 -6.53 -8.32
CA ILE A 159 1.32 -7.34 -9.33
C ILE A 159 2.31 -7.89 -10.37
N SER A 160 2.88 -7.00 -11.17
CA SER A 160 3.82 -7.34 -12.25
C SER A 160 5.00 -6.39 -12.37
N ASN A 161 5.10 -5.44 -11.43
CA ASN A 161 6.14 -4.42 -11.39
C ASN A 161 7.55 -5.01 -11.41
N ASP A 162 8.52 -4.27 -11.96
CA ASP A 162 9.93 -4.70 -11.96
C ASP A 162 10.50 -4.65 -10.54
N ILE A 163 10.63 -5.82 -9.94
CA ILE A 163 11.19 -5.94 -8.58
C ILE A 163 12.68 -5.62 -8.49
N LYS A 164 13.41 -5.53 -9.64
CA LYS A 164 14.82 -5.10 -9.64
C LYS A 164 14.97 -3.65 -9.20
N LYS A 165 13.93 -2.84 -9.33
CA LYS A 165 13.89 -1.45 -8.86
C LYS A 165 14.12 -1.33 -7.35
N TYR A 166 13.75 -2.35 -6.58
CA TYR A 166 14.04 -2.40 -5.14
C TYR A 166 15.54 -2.58 -4.83
N ASN A 167 16.40 -2.90 -5.82
CA ASN A 167 17.85 -2.98 -5.62
C ASN A 167 18.49 -1.62 -5.33
N ASN A 168 17.82 -0.54 -5.62
CA ASN A 168 18.26 0.83 -5.36
C ASN A 168 18.09 1.28 -3.91
N ILE A 169 17.39 0.49 -3.10
CA ILE A 169 17.03 0.84 -1.72
C ILE A 169 17.17 -0.39 -0.80
N ILE A 170 17.19 -0.15 0.51
CA ILE A 170 16.95 -1.20 1.51
C ILE A 170 15.46 -1.12 1.92
N PRO A 171 14.56 -1.85 1.25
CA PRO A 171 13.12 -1.67 1.44
C PRO A 171 12.74 -2.13 2.84
N CYS A 172 12.17 -1.23 3.64
CA CYS A 172 11.74 -1.51 5.02
C CYS A 172 12.87 -2.03 5.92
N GLY A 173 14.15 -1.74 5.59
CA GLY A 173 15.32 -2.28 6.33
C GLY A 173 15.59 -3.76 6.09
N LEU A 174 15.05 -4.31 5.01
CA LEU A 174 15.19 -5.72 4.61
C LEU A 174 16.12 -5.83 3.41
N ASP A 175 16.79 -6.99 3.28
CA ASP A 175 17.47 -7.35 2.04
C ASP A 175 16.47 -7.29 0.86
N ASN A 176 16.83 -6.57 -0.20
CA ASN A 176 16.03 -6.40 -1.43
C ASN A 176 15.65 -7.73 -2.12
N LYS A 177 16.42 -8.80 -1.87
CA LYS A 177 16.11 -10.16 -2.35
C LYS A 177 14.83 -10.77 -1.76
N LYS A 178 14.22 -10.08 -0.79
CA LYS A 178 13.01 -10.53 -0.10
C LYS A 178 11.71 -9.90 -0.65
N ILE A 179 11.71 -9.40 -1.88
CA ILE A 179 10.51 -8.85 -2.54
C ILE A 179 10.07 -9.79 -3.67
N THR A 180 8.76 -9.89 -3.86
CA THR A 180 8.13 -10.63 -4.98
C THR A 180 6.87 -9.93 -5.49
N ASN A 181 6.25 -10.46 -6.55
CA ASN A 181 4.99 -10.00 -7.11
C ASN A 181 4.14 -11.19 -7.59
N LEU A 182 2.86 -10.96 -7.91
CA LEU A 182 1.95 -12.01 -8.38
C LEU A 182 2.44 -12.71 -9.63
N LYS A 183 3.00 -11.96 -10.60
CA LYS A 183 3.54 -12.52 -11.84
C LYS A 183 4.65 -13.56 -11.57
N LYS A 184 5.55 -13.28 -10.63
CA LYS A 184 6.63 -14.22 -10.23
C LYS A 184 6.12 -15.45 -9.51
N LEU A 185 4.98 -15.34 -8.84
CA LEU A 185 4.30 -16.46 -8.18
C LEU A 185 3.48 -17.32 -9.17
N GLY A 186 3.52 -16.99 -10.46
CA GLY A 186 2.87 -17.78 -11.51
C GLY A 186 1.43 -17.35 -11.82
N VAL A 187 0.94 -16.26 -11.26
CA VAL A 187 -0.38 -15.72 -11.62
C VAL A 187 -0.30 -15.16 -13.04
N LYS A 188 -1.12 -15.71 -13.95
CA LYS A 188 -1.13 -15.33 -15.37
C LYS A 188 -2.16 -14.25 -15.70
N ASN A 189 -3.28 -14.22 -14.97
CA ASN A 189 -4.35 -13.26 -15.19
C ASN A 189 -4.68 -12.52 -13.89
N TYR A 190 -4.58 -11.21 -13.93
CA TYR A 190 -4.89 -10.28 -12.83
C TYR A 190 -5.68 -9.06 -13.33
N ASN A 191 -6.41 -9.21 -14.45
CA ASN A 191 -7.18 -8.11 -15.04
C ASN A 191 -8.28 -7.57 -14.11
N ASN A 192 -8.83 -8.43 -13.27
CA ASN A 192 -9.89 -8.11 -12.30
C ASN A 192 -9.34 -7.73 -10.90
N ILE A 193 -8.05 -7.38 -10.80
CA ILE A 193 -7.44 -7.08 -9.49
C ILE A 193 -8.12 -5.91 -8.77
N ASN A 194 -8.56 -4.89 -9.51
CA ASN A 194 -9.22 -3.73 -8.90
C ASN A 194 -10.57 -4.12 -8.28
N GLU A 195 -11.37 -4.92 -8.97
CA GLU A 195 -12.66 -5.44 -8.47
C GLU A 195 -12.45 -6.31 -7.22
N ILE A 196 -11.43 -7.16 -7.23
CA ILE A 196 -11.06 -7.99 -6.08
C ILE A 196 -10.63 -7.12 -4.88
N ILE A 197 -9.83 -6.08 -5.11
CA ILE A 197 -9.42 -5.14 -4.07
C ILE A 197 -10.65 -4.43 -3.49
N ILE A 198 -11.53 -3.89 -4.34
CA ILE A 198 -12.74 -3.17 -3.91
C ILE A 198 -13.64 -4.09 -3.07
N LYS A 199 -13.96 -5.27 -3.58
CA LYS A 199 -14.79 -6.26 -2.89
C LYS A 199 -14.25 -6.58 -1.49
N ASN A 200 -12.97 -6.94 -1.39
CA ASN A 200 -12.37 -7.34 -0.12
C ASN A 200 -12.21 -6.16 0.84
N PHE A 201 -11.94 -4.96 0.33
CA PHE A 201 -11.86 -3.76 1.15
C PHE A 201 -13.22 -3.40 1.75
N LEU A 202 -14.29 -3.37 0.95
CA LEU A 202 -15.65 -3.07 1.43
C LEU A 202 -16.15 -4.12 2.42
N ASN A 203 -15.84 -5.40 2.22
CA ASN A 203 -16.16 -6.46 3.18
C ASN A 203 -15.40 -6.29 4.52
N THR A 204 -14.20 -5.74 4.49
CA THR A 204 -13.38 -5.51 5.68
C THR A 204 -13.79 -4.25 6.44
N PHE A 205 -14.25 -3.24 5.72
CA PHE A 205 -14.61 -1.90 6.25
C PHE A 205 -16.04 -1.52 5.87
N PRO A 206 -17.07 -2.22 6.37
CA PRO A 206 -18.47 -1.96 6.05
C PRO A 206 -18.96 -0.59 6.54
#